data_aa34b606bdeacfeddbacbc9a7f5177b7
#
_entry.id   aa34b606bdeacfeddbacbc9a7f5177b7
#
_cell.length_a   1.000
_cell.length_b   1.000
_cell.length_c   1.000
_cell.angle_alpha   90.00
_cell.angle_beta   90.00
_cell.angle_gamma   90.00
#
_symmetry.space_group_name_H-M   'P 1'
#
loop_
_entity.id
_entity.type
_entity.pdbx_description
1 polymer ?
#
loop_
_entity_poly.entity_id
_entity_poly.type
_entity_poly.pdbx_seq_one_letter_code
_entity_poly.pdbx_strand_id
1 'polypeptide(L)'
;MKRMLVIVASGVALLSVPLGAHHATAVFDLGKRLALSGTVTEWFWANPHCLLRFDVRSEGGEVTHWVAETQAPPNMIPFGWTKQSFAVGDQITVTLEPVKNGQPLGRILQVRLPDGKTLVAGAPAIPAGDARP
;
A
#
# COMPACT_ATOMS: atom_id res chain seq x y z
N MET A 1 68.89 -16.71 11.04
CA MET A 1 67.93 -16.34 9.97
C MET A 1 66.54 -16.15 10.58
N LYS A 2 66.11 -14.92 10.78
CA LYS A 2 64.78 -14.59 11.32
C LYS A 2 63.83 -14.44 10.15
N ARG A 3 62.86 -15.35 10.02
CA ARG A 3 61.77 -15.25 9.03
C ARG A 3 60.72 -14.30 9.57
N MET A 4 60.57 -13.15 8.94
CA MET A 4 59.56 -12.17 9.23
C MET A 4 58.25 -12.59 8.54
N LEU A 5 57.23 -12.92 9.33
CA LEU A 5 55.90 -13.26 8.87
C LEU A 5 55.13 -11.93 8.66
N VAL A 6 54.86 -11.57 7.42
CA VAL A 6 54.00 -10.42 7.09
C VAL A 6 52.57 -10.93 7.03
N ILE A 7 51.76 -10.53 8.02
CA ILE A 7 50.33 -10.76 8.03
C ILE A 7 49.67 -9.60 7.26
N VAL A 8 49.21 -9.86 6.05
CA VAL A 8 48.37 -8.92 5.30
C VAL A 8 46.92 -9.13 5.78
N ALA A 9 46.48 -8.18 6.62
CA ALA A 9 45.05 -8.12 6.99
C ALA A 9 44.27 -7.47 5.86
N SER A 10 43.63 -8.26 5.05
CA SER A 10 42.67 -7.78 4.06
C SER A 10 41.36 -7.37 4.77
N GLY A 11 41.19 -6.07 4.98
CA GLY A 11 39.95 -5.49 5.47
C GLY A 11 38.89 -5.56 4.36
N VAL A 12 37.94 -6.47 4.50
CA VAL A 12 36.71 -6.46 3.69
C VAL A 12 35.81 -5.38 4.25
N ALA A 13 35.78 -4.22 3.59
CA ALA A 13 34.80 -3.19 3.86
C ALA A 13 33.43 -3.69 3.35
N LEU A 14 32.59 -4.13 4.27
CA LEU A 14 31.17 -4.38 3.99
C LEU A 14 30.49 -3.04 3.74
N LEU A 15 30.35 -2.66 2.49
CA LEU A 15 29.47 -1.59 2.06
C LEU A 15 28.03 -2.06 2.27
N SER A 16 27.46 -1.73 3.41
CA SER A 16 26.02 -1.86 3.64
C SER A 16 25.30 -0.81 2.80
N VAL A 17 24.87 -1.21 1.62
CA VAL A 17 23.97 -0.40 0.79
C VAL A 17 22.58 -0.43 1.46
N PRO A 18 21.97 0.71 1.78
CA PRO A 18 20.61 0.71 2.26
C PRO A 18 19.66 0.40 1.09
N LEU A 19 19.36 -0.91 0.91
CA LEU A 19 18.35 -1.38 -0.02
C LEU A 19 17.00 -1.34 0.69
N GLY A 20 16.27 -0.25 0.64
CA GLY A 20 14.99 -0.39 1.30
C GLY A 20 13.93 0.67 1.07
N ALA A 21 14.27 1.92 0.74
CA ALA A 21 13.28 2.99 0.81
C ALA A 21 12.70 3.47 -0.54
N HIS A 22 13.28 3.08 -1.68
CA HIS A 22 12.89 3.63 -2.98
C HIS A 22 12.07 2.69 -3.88
N HIS A 23 11.86 1.43 -3.48
CA HIS A 23 11.18 0.44 -4.33
C HIS A 23 9.65 0.44 -4.21
N ALA A 24 9.08 0.93 -3.10
CA ALA A 24 7.64 0.83 -2.86
C ALA A 24 6.78 1.68 -3.82
N THR A 25 7.23 2.87 -4.20
CA THR A 25 6.50 3.75 -5.13
C THR A 25 6.69 3.38 -6.60
N ALA A 26 7.77 2.67 -6.95
CA ALA A 26 8.05 2.27 -8.32
C ALA A 26 7.12 1.17 -8.85
N VAL A 27 6.47 0.41 -7.95
CA VAL A 27 5.58 -0.70 -8.28
C VAL A 27 4.20 -0.23 -8.73
N PHE A 28 3.71 0.90 -8.17
CA PHE A 28 2.39 1.43 -8.48
C PHE A 28 2.40 2.33 -9.71
N ASP A 29 1.31 2.29 -10.47
CA ASP A 29 1.05 3.19 -11.60
C ASP A 29 0.44 4.48 -11.06
N LEU A 30 1.33 5.39 -10.63
CA LEU A 30 0.95 6.65 -10.03
C LEU A 30 0.20 7.52 -11.05
N GLY A 31 -0.98 7.97 -10.67
CA GLY A 31 -1.86 8.76 -11.53
C GLY A 31 -2.93 7.94 -12.25
N LYS A 32 -2.77 6.62 -12.37
CA LYS A 32 -3.86 5.74 -12.76
C LYS A 32 -4.73 5.45 -11.55
N ARG A 33 -6.02 5.70 -11.66
CA ARG A 33 -6.98 5.47 -10.58
C ARG A 33 -8.06 4.50 -11.03
N LEU A 34 -8.30 3.49 -10.22
CA LEU A 34 -9.42 2.56 -10.39
C LEU A 34 -10.39 2.73 -9.22
N ALA A 35 -11.68 2.77 -9.52
CA ALA A 35 -12.75 2.69 -8.53
C ALA A 35 -13.39 1.31 -8.66
N LEU A 36 -13.21 0.47 -7.66
CA LEU A 36 -13.64 -0.93 -7.67
C LEU A 36 -14.69 -1.15 -6.60
N SER A 37 -15.87 -1.60 -7.00
CA SER A 37 -16.91 -2.02 -6.07
C SER A 37 -16.77 -3.50 -5.79
N GLY A 38 -16.78 -3.86 -4.51
CA GLY A 38 -16.55 -5.25 -4.11
C GLY A 38 -17.01 -5.54 -2.69
N THR A 39 -16.80 -6.78 -2.29
CA THR A 39 -17.17 -7.32 -0.99
C THR A 39 -15.93 -7.62 -0.17
N VAL A 40 -15.86 -7.10 1.05
CA VAL A 40 -14.71 -7.34 1.96
C VAL A 40 -14.64 -8.82 2.31
N THR A 41 -13.45 -9.40 2.15
CA THR A 41 -13.13 -10.76 2.57
C THR A 41 -12.19 -10.80 3.76
N GLU A 42 -11.33 -9.78 3.93
CA GLU A 42 -10.43 -9.67 5.07
C GLU A 42 -9.95 -8.22 5.28
N TRP A 43 -9.84 -7.81 6.53
CA TRP A 43 -9.17 -6.58 6.93
C TRP A 43 -8.02 -6.91 7.89
N PHE A 44 -6.80 -6.70 7.42
CA PHE A 44 -5.58 -6.95 8.18
C PHE A 44 -5.03 -5.62 8.69
N TRP A 45 -5.17 -5.40 10.01
CA TRP A 45 -4.74 -4.19 10.71
C TRP A 45 -3.43 -4.45 11.44
N ALA A 46 -2.29 -4.26 10.77
CA ALA A 46 -0.97 -4.54 11.32
C ALA A 46 0.14 -3.77 10.65
N ASN A 47 1.33 -3.74 11.29
CA ASN A 47 2.57 -3.26 10.72
C ASN A 47 3.16 -4.31 9.74
N PRO A 48 3.93 -3.91 8.73
CA PRO A 48 4.24 -2.53 8.33
C PRO A 48 3.14 -1.85 7.51
N HIS A 49 2.17 -2.60 6.97
CA HIS A 49 1.08 -2.13 6.13
C HIS A 49 -0.23 -2.80 6.50
N CYS A 50 -1.30 -2.03 6.58
CA CYS A 50 -2.65 -2.58 6.62
C CYS A 50 -3.06 -3.06 5.23
N LEU A 51 -3.75 -4.20 5.15
CA LEU A 51 -4.19 -4.82 3.90
C LEU A 51 -5.70 -5.03 3.91
N LEU A 52 -6.34 -4.58 2.85
CA LEU A 52 -7.76 -4.83 2.59
C LEU A 52 -7.87 -5.84 1.45
N ARG A 53 -8.50 -6.98 1.72
CA ARG A 53 -8.84 -7.99 0.71
C ARG A 53 -10.32 -7.90 0.40
N PHE A 54 -10.66 -7.90 -0.87
CA PHE A 54 -12.04 -7.81 -1.32
C PHE A 54 -12.22 -8.47 -2.69
N ASP A 55 -13.42 -8.95 -2.92
CA ASP A 55 -13.78 -9.61 -4.15
C ASP A 55 -14.57 -8.66 -5.05
N VAL A 56 -14.13 -8.52 -6.28
CA VAL A 56 -14.81 -7.76 -7.33
C VAL A 56 -15.43 -8.74 -8.31
N ARG A 57 -16.73 -8.62 -8.53
CA ARG A 57 -17.48 -9.44 -9.48
C ARG A 57 -17.71 -8.66 -10.77
N SER A 58 -17.30 -9.26 -11.90
CA SER A 58 -17.62 -8.73 -13.22
C SER A 58 -19.10 -8.92 -13.58
N GLU A 59 -19.58 -8.24 -14.61
CA GLU A 59 -20.93 -8.43 -15.14
C GLU A 59 -21.21 -9.89 -15.57
N GLY A 60 -20.18 -10.59 -16.04
CA GLY A 60 -20.26 -12.03 -16.39
C GLY A 60 -20.22 -12.98 -15.20
N GLY A 61 -20.12 -12.45 -13.96
CA GLY A 61 -20.10 -13.24 -12.73
C GLY A 61 -18.72 -13.75 -12.31
N GLU A 62 -17.67 -13.46 -13.07
CA GLU A 62 -16.29 -13.77 -12.72
C GLU A 62 -15.84 -12.96 -11.52
N VAL A 63 -15.16 -13.61 -10.56
CA VAL A 63 -14.65 -12.98 -9.35
C VAL A 63 -13.16 -12.76 -9.45
N THR A 64 -12.74 -11.52 -9.20
CA THR A 64 -11.32 -11.16 -9.04
C THR A 64 -11.04 -10.84 -7.58
N HIS A 65 -10.04 -11.52 -7.01
CA HIS A 65 -9.60 -11.30 -5.63
C HIS A 65 -8.57 -10.18 -5.59
N TRP A 66 -8.97 -9.03 -5.07
CA TRP A 66 -8.11 -7.84 -4.95
C TRP A 66 -7.47 -7.76 -3.57
N VAL A 67 -6.22 -7.29 -3.57
CA VAL A 67 -5.51 -6.87 -2.36
C VAL A 67 -5.14 -5.40 -2.51
N ALA A 68 -5.55 -4.58 -1.56
CA ALA A 68 -5.20 -3.18 -1.52
C ALA A 68 -4.46 -2.85 -0.23
N GLU A 69 -3.29 -2.24 -0.36
CA GLU A 69 -2.47 -1.85 0.79
C GLU A 69 -2.65 -0.39 1.16
N THR A 70 -2.40 -0.08 2.42
CA THR A 70 -2.28 1.27 2.94
C THR A 70 -1.13 1.32 3.94
N GLN A 71 -1.01 2.40 4.69
CA GLN A 71 0.08 2.59 5.64
C GLN A 71 -0.10 1.75 6.92
N ALA A 72 0.88 1.82 7.81
CA ALA A 72 0.81 1.21 9.13
C ALA A 72 -0.28 1.85 10.01
N PRO A 73 -0.84 1.12 10.99
CA PRO A 73 -1.90 1.63 11.86
C PRO A 73 -1.66 3.03 12.46
N PRO A 74 -0.48 3.38 13.00
CA PRO A 74 -0.25 4.71 13.56
C PRO A 74 -0.46 5.85 12.56
N ASN A 75 -0.20 5.60 11.27
CA ASN A 75 -0.37 6.60 10.21
C ASN A 75 -1.82 6.70 9.73
N MET A 76 -2.63 5.68 10.00
CA MET A 76 -4.02 5.61 9.53
C MET A 76 -5.03 6.12 10.57
N ILE A 77 -4.72 5.97 11.86
CA ILE A 77 -5.58 6.40 12.97
C ILE A 77 -5.99 7.89 12.87
N PRO A 78 -5.09 8.85 12.54
CA PRO A 78 -5.46 10.26 12.42
C PRO A 78 -6.50 10.54 11.33
N PHE A 79 -6.67 9.64 10.37
CA PHE A 79 -7.66 9.74 9.29
C PHE A 79 -8.94 8.93 9.56
N GLY A 80 -9.12 8.47 10.80
CA GLY A 80 -10.33 7.78 11.23
C GLY A 80 -10.37 6.27 10.95
N TRP A 81 -9.25 5.68 10.52
CA TRP A 81 -9.15 4.24 10.32
C TRP A 81 -8.93 3.53 11.65
N THR A 82 -9.55 2.38 11.80
CA THR A 82 -9.42 1.53 12.99
C THR A 82 -9.36 0.05 12.60
N LYS A 83 -9.04 -0.78 13.58
CA LYS A 83 -9.13 -2.24 13.42
C LYS A 83 -10.54 -2.70 13.02
N GLN A 84 -11.59 -1.92 13.37
CA GLN A 84 -13.00 -2.22 13.11
C GLN A 84 -13.55 -1.47 11.88
N SER A 85 -12.70 -0.84 11.07
CA SER A 85 -13.16 -0.08 9.89
C SER A 85 -13.94 -0.92 8.88
N PHE A 86 -13.67 -2.21 8.81
CA PHE A 86 -14.32 -3.13 7.89
C PHE A 86 -14.73 -4.41 8.59
N ALA A 87 -15.87 -4.96 8.15
CA ALA A 87 -16.31 -6.30 8.48
C ALA A 87 -16.35 -7.16 7.21
N VAL A 88 -16.08 -8.46 7.35
CA VAL A 88 -16.25 -9.41 6.24
C VAL A 88 -17.69 -9.35 5.76
N GLY A 89 -17.89 -9.25 4.44
CA GLY A 89 -19.20 -9.10 3.82
C GLY A 89 -19.62 -7.66 3.53
N ASP A 90 -18.91 -6.66 4.03
CA ASP A 90 -19.19 -5.26 3.71
C ASP A 90 -19.10 -5.01 2.20
N GLN A 91 -20.10 -4.29 1.67
CA GLN A 91 -20.09 -3.80 0.30
C GLN A 91 -19.40 -2.42 0.29
N ILE A 92 -18.30 -2.32 -0.42
CA ILE A 92 -17.44 -1.13 -0.44
C ILE A 92 -17.11 -0.69 -1.86
N THR A 93 -16.65 0.55 -2.01
CA THR A 93 -16.00 1.01 -3.23
C THR A 93 -14.60 1.49 -2.87
N VAL A 94 -13.58 0.83 -3.39
CA VAL A 94 -12.18 1.15 -3.18
C VAL A 94 -11.65 1.95 -4.36
N THR A 95 -11.16 3.16 -4.11
CA THR A 95 -10.38 3.90 -5.09
C THR A 95 -8.90 3.67 -4.79
N LEU A 96 -8.18 3.17 -5.77
CA LEU A 96 -6.79 2.78 -5.61
C LEU A 96 -5.94 3.11 -6.85
N GLU A 97 -4.63 3.16 -6.65
CA GLU A 97 -3.63 3.15 -7.72
C GLU A 97 -3.15 1.70 -7.89
N PRO A 98 -3.36 1.09 -9.06
CA PRO A 98 -3.00 -0.30 -9.29
C PRO A 98 -1.48 -0.46 -9.46
N VAL A 99 -0.98 -1.69 -9.33
CA VAL A 99 0.38 -2.02 -9.75
C VAL A 99 0.49 -2.04 -11.27
N LYS A 100 1.69 -1.72 -11.78
CA LYS A 100 1.98 -1.61 -13.22
C LYS A 100 1.89 -2.93 -13.98
N ASN A 101 2.08 -4.06 -13.30
CA ASN A 101 2.13 -5.39 -13.92
C ASN A 101 0.77 -6.03 -14.20
N GLY A 102 -0.33 -5.32 -13.90
CA GLY A 102 -1.70 -5.81 -14.16
C GLY A 102 -2.25 -6.81 -13.14
N GLN A 103 -1.52 -7.14 -12.09
CA GLN A 103 -2.05 -7.98 -11.01
C GLN A 103 -3.15 -7.25 -10.22
N PRO A 104 -4.11 -7.96 -9.58
CA PRO A 104 -5.17 -7.37 -8.78
C PRO A 104 -4.64 -6.90 -7.42
N LEU A 105 -3.73 -5.95 -7.46
CA LEU A 105 -3.03 -5.37 -6.33
C LEU A 105 -2.96 -3.85 -6.51
N GLY A 106 -3.16 -3.08 -5.44
CA GLY A 106 -3.07 -1.63 -5.52
C GLY A 106 -2.82 -0.96 -4.18
N ARG A 107 -2.59 0.35 -4.24
CA ARG A 107 -2.47 1.22 -3.08
C ARG A 107 -3.76 2.00 -2.90
N ILE A 108 -4.35 1.93 -1.71
CA ILE A 108 -5.61 2.62 -1.38
C ILE A 108 -5.39 4.14 -1.37
N LEU A 109 -6.29 4.85 -2.03
CA LEU A 109 -6.44 6.30 -1.90
C LEU A 109 -7.61 6.63 -0.98
N GLN A 110 -8.74 5.94 -1.14
CA GLN A 110 -9.92 6.06 -0.30
C GLN A 110 -10.82 4.84 -0.42
N VAL A 111 -11.66 4.65 0.58
CA VAL A 111 -12.71 3.62 0.58
C VAL A 111 -14.03 4.24 1.00
N ARG A 112 -15.07 4.02 0.19
CA ARG A 112 -16.46 4.34 0.54
C ARG A 112 -17.08 3.14 1.24
N LEU A 113 -17.57 3.37 2.46
CA LEU A 113 -18.19 2.37 3.32
C LEU A 113 -19.67 2.15 2.98
N PRO A 114 -20.29 1.07 3.49
CA PRO A 114 -21.72 0.78 3.26
C PRO A 114 -22.67 1.88 3.72
N ASP A 115 -22.30 2.63 4.79
CA ASP A 115 -23.08 3.76 5.31
C ASP A 115 -22.89 5.07 4.50
N GLY A 116 -22.10 5.03 3.44
CA GLY A 116 -21.80 6.17 2.57
C GLY A 116 -20.64 7.05 3.03
N LYS A 117 -20.08 6.81 4.21
CA LYS A 117 -18.85 7.52 4.67
C LYS A 117 -17.66 7.12 3.81
N THR A 118 -16.71 8.04 3.69
CA THR A 118 -15.45 7.81 2.98
C THR A 118 -14.29 7.91 3.94
N LEU A 119 -13.45 6.87 3.95
CA LEU A 119 -12.16 6.85 4.62
C LEU A 119 -11.07 7.19 3.60
N VAL A 120 -10.26 8.20 3.87
CA VAL A 120 -9.15 8.63 3.02
C VAL A 120 -7.85 8.09 3.60
N ALA A 121 -6.96 7.54 2.77
CA ALA A 121 -5.72 6.91 3.21
C ALA A 121 -4.56 7.88 3.51
N GLY A 122 -4.82 9.17 3.54
CA GLY A 122 -3.85 10.23 3.84
C GLY A 122 -4.49 11.60 3.68
N ALA A 123 -3.71 12.66 3.86
CA ALA A 123 -4.19 14.00 3.54
C ALA A 123 -4.62 14.03 2.07
N PRO A 124 -5.78 14.65 1.75
CA PRO A 124 -6.16 14.84 0.34
C PRO A 124 -5.01 15.58 -0.36
N ALA A 125 -4.59 15.04 -1.51
CA ALA A 125 -3.62 15.74 -2.35
C ALA A 125 -4.22 17.12 -2.65
N ILE A 126 -3.53 18.19 -2.24
CA ILE A 126 -3.89 19.55 -2.65
C ILE A 126 -3.81 19.54 -4.17
N PRO A 127 -4.90 19.85 -4.90
CA PRO A 127 -4.83 19.94 -6.35
C PRO A 127 -3.71 20.93 -6.71
N ALA A 128 -2.79 20.50 -7.55
CA ALA A 128 -1.72 21.37 -8.05
C ALA A 128 -2.36 22.47 -8.93
N GLY A 129 -2.93 23.50 -8.32
CA GLY A 129 -3.66 24.53 -9.01
C GLY A 129 -3.91 25.81 -8.22
N ASP A 130 -3.65 25.82 -6.92
CA ASP A 130 -3.95 26.99 -6.07
C ASP A 130 -2.73 27.54 -5.30
N ALA A 131 -1.56 27.42 -5.90
CA ALA A 131 -0.44 28.27 -5.53
C ALA A 131 -0.63 29.62 -6.25
N ARG A 132 -1.51 30.47 -5.73
CA ARG A 132 -1.52 31.90 -6.05
C ARG A 132 -0.47 32.59 -5.19
N PRO A 133 0.33 33.51 -5.81
CA PRO A 133 1.37 34.29 -5.11
C PRO A 133 0.80 35.22 -4.06
#